data_1c88d80d8396b06fd638defa8f0aad6e
#
_entry.id   1c88d80d8396b06fd638defa8f0aad6e
#
_cell.length_a   1.000
_cell.length_b   1.000
_cell.length_c   1.000
_cell.angle_alpha   90.00
_cell.angle_beta   90.00
_cell.angle_gamma   90.00
#
_symmetry.space_group_name_H-M   'P 1'
#
loop_
_entity.id
_entity.type
_entity.pdbx_description
1 polymer ?
#
loop_
_entity_poly.entity_id
_entity_poly.type
_entity_poly.pdbx_seq_one_letter_code
_entity_poly.pdbx_strand_id
1 'polypeptide(L)'
;GLIVITAFISPFRSERDMVRQMMQPGEFFEVHIDTSLAEAEKRDVKGLYKKARAGDLKNFTGIDSPYEAPVDPEIHIDTLTMTAEEAADAIVARLIP
;
A
#
# COMPACT_ATOMS: atom_id res chain seq x y z
N GLY A 1 21.15 11.55 -6.36
CA GLY A 1 20.17 11.03 -6.23
C GLY A 1 19.52 9.85 -6.89
N LEU A 2 19.36 8.75 -6.12
CA LEU A 2 18.60 7.61 -6.59
C LEU A 2 17.19 7.67 -5.98
N ILE A 3 16.19 7.27 -6.77
CA ILE A 3 14.83 7.05 -6.28
C ILE A 3 14.68 5.56 -6.05
N VAL A 4 14.31 5.19 -4.83
CA VAL A 4 14.07 3.79 -4.46
C VAL A 4 12.58 3.60 -4.21
N ILE A 5 12.01 2.59 -4.84
CA ILE A 5 10.60 2.25 -4.68
C ILE A 5 10.53 0.89 -3.98
N THR A 6 9.78 0.83 -2.88
CA THR A 6 9.51 -0.42 -2.18
C THR A 6 8.01 -0.70 -2.21
N ALA A 7 7.65 -1.95 -2.44
CA ALA A 7 6.26 -2.38 -2.50
C ALA A 7 6.05 -3.52 -1.50
N PHE A 8 5.77 -3.14 -0.26
CA PHE A 8 5.51 -4.06 0.84
C PHE A 8 4.16 -3.76 1.47
N ILE A 9 3.60 -4.75 2.15
CA ILE A 9 2.33 -4.59 2.86
C ILE A 9 2.46 -3.53 3.95
N SER A 10 3.54 -3.59 4.75
CA SER A 10 3.86 -2.61 5.81
C SER A 10 2.61 -2.26 6.65
N PRO A 11 2.01 -3.23 7.36
CA PRO A 11 0.68 -3.06 7.92
C PRO A 11 0.60 -2.15 9.14
N PHE A 12 1.72 -1.85 9.79
CA PHE A 12 1.72 -1.09 11.04
C PHE A 12 2.28 0.31 10.86
N ARG A 13 1.54 1.30 11.38
CA ARG A 13 1.95 2.72 11.34
C ARG A 13 3.31 2.95 11.98
N SER A 14 3.55 2.30 13.14
CA SER A 14 4.80 2.47 13.87
C SER A 14 6.03 2.10 13.03
N GLU A 15 5.91 1.05 12.23
CA GLU A 15 7.01 0.60 11.36
C GLU A 15 7.23 1.57 10.20
N ARG A 16 6.16 2.07 9.59
CA ARG A 16 6.26 3.06 8.53
C ARG A 16 6.82 4.38 9.05
N ASP A 17 6.39 4.80 10.23
CA ASP A 17 6.90 6.02 10.88
C ASP A 17 8.37 5.90 11.23
N MET A 18 8.81 4.72 11.65
CA MET A 18 10.22 4.46 11.92
C MET A 18 11.08 4.71 10.67
N VAL A 19 10.65 4.21 9.52
CA VAL A 19 11.36 4.43 8.25
C VAL A 19 11.37 5.90 7.88
N ARG A 20 10.24 6.58 8.02
CA ARG A 20 10.13 8.02 7.76
C ARG A 20 11.14 8.82 8.59
N GLN A 21 11.29 8.47 9.86
CA GLN A 21 12.23 9.15 10.76
C GLN A 21 13.70 8.95 10.40
N MET A 22 14.02 7.91 9.63
CA MET A 22 15.36 7.66 9.13
C MET A 22 15.74 8.56 7.95
N MET A 23 14.77 9.25 7.38
CA MET A 23 14.94 10.06 6.17
C MET A 23 14.84 11.55 6.51
N GLN A 24 15.43 12.39 5.65
CA GLN A 24 15.29 13.83 5.78
C GLN A 24 13.90 14.29 5.31
N PRO A 25 13.41 15.46 5.79
CA PRO A 25 12.14 16.00 5.29
C PRO A 25 12.13 16.10 3.77
N GLY A 26 11.06 15.62 3.15
CA GLY A 26 10.89 15.62 1.70
C GLY A 26 11.55 14.46 0.96
N GLU A 27 12.24 13.57 1.67
CA GLU A 27 12.90 12.41 1.06
C GLU A 27 12.06 11.12 1.15
N PHE A 28 11.03 11.10 1.97
CA PHE A 28 10.18 9.94 2.17
C PHE A 28 8.77 10.24 1.70
N PHE A 29 8.25 9.40 0.83
CA PHE A 29 6.87 9.48 0.32
C PHE A 29 6.15 8.19 0.65
N GLU A 30 5.16 8.29 1.53
CA GLU A 30 4.24 7.20 1.82
C GLU A 30 3.13 7.22 0.79
N VAL A 31 2.98 6.12 0.06
CA VAL A 31 1.95 5.97 -0.96
C VAL A 31 0.94 4.95 -0.45
N HIS A 32 -0.27 5.40 -0.20
CA HIS A 32 -1.37 4.54 0.20
C HIS A 32 -2.13 4.08 -1.02
N ILE A 33 -1.98 2.81 -1.35
CA ILE A 33 -2.78 2.16 -2.39
C ILE A 33 -4.06 1.66 -1.71
N ASP A 34 -5.09 2.47 -1.80
CA ASP A 34 -6.34 2.25 -1.09
C ASP A 34 -7.30 1.39 -1.92
N THR A 35 -7.41 0.13 -1.52
CA THR A 35 -8.34 -0.83 -2.10
C THR A 35 -9.11 -1.47 -0.96
N SER A 36 -10.44 -1.46 -1.02
CA SER A 36 -11.24 -2.15 -0.02
C SER A 36 -10.92 -3.65 -0.02
N LEU A 37 -11.10 -4.29 1.14
CA LEU A 37 -10.91 -5.75 1.24
C LEU A 37 -11.79 -6.50 0.24
N ALA A 38 -13.05 -6.08 0.10
CA ALA A 38 -13.98 -6.69 -0.84
C ALA A 38 -13.48 -6.61 -2.29
N GLU A 39 -12.95 -5.45 -2.71
CA GLU A 39 -12.42 -5.29 -4.06
C GLU A 39 -11.12 -6.06 -4.26
N ALA A 40 -10.25 -6.08 -3.25
CA ALA A 40 -9.01 -6.86 -3.29
C ALA A 40 -9.31 -8.36 -3.41
N GLU A 41 -10.27 -8.86 -2.66
CA GLU A 41 -10.71 -10.26 -2.76
C GLU A 41 -11.31 -10.58 -4.13
N LYS A 42 -12.10 -9.66 -4.69
CA LYS A 42 -12.68 -9.81 -6.02
C LYS A 42 -11.61 -9.92 -7.11
N ARG A 43 -10.55 -9.12 -7.02
CA ARG A 43 -9.44 -9.15 -7.96
C ARG A 43 -8.56 -10.36 -7.80
N ASP A 44 -8.20 -10.69 -6.58
CA ASP A 44 -7.46 -11.88 -6.09
C ASP A 44 -6.59 -12.61 -7.13
N VAL A 45 -5.71 -11.86 -7.80
CA VAL A 45 -4.94 -12.31 -8.97
C VAL A 45 -4.17 -13.62 -8.71
N LYS A 46 -3.63 -13.78 -7.49
CA LYS A 46 -2.85 -14.96 -7.10
C LYS A 46 -3.65 -16.01 -6.34
N GLY A 47 -4.95 -15.78 -6.09
CA GLY A 47 -5.79 -16.67 -5.31
C GLY A 47 -5.45 -16.74 -3.83
N LEU A 48 -4.69 -15.76 -3.31
CA LEU A 48 -4.22 -15.76 -1.92
C LEU A 48 -5.35 -15.49 -0.93
N TYR A 49 -6.28 -14.59 -1.27
CA TYR A 49 -7.46 -14.32 -0.43
C TYR A 49 -8.35 -15.55 -0.32
N LYS A 50 -8.55 -16.26 -1.41
CA LYS A 50 -9.30 -17.52 -1.41
C LYS A 50 -8.68 -18.54 -0.47
N LYS A 51 -7.34 -18.70 -0.53
CA LYS A 51 -6.61 -19.60 0.38
C LYS A 51 -6.70 -19.15 1.82
N ALA A 52 -6.59 -17.84 2.09
CA ALA A 52 -6.70 -17.31 3.45
C ALA A 52 -8.09 -17.54 4.04
N ARG A 53 -9.15 -17.35 3.26
CA ARG A 53 -10.54 -17.61 3.68
C ARG A 53 -10.77 -19.10 3.96
N ALA A 54 -10.12 -19.98 3.20
CA ALA A 54 -10.20 -21.43 3.42
C ALA A 54 -9.37 -21.91 4.62
N GLY A 55 -8.58 -21.03 5.24
CA GLY A 55 -7.72 -21.38 6.38
C GLY A 55 -6.38 -21.98 5.99
N ASP A 56 -6.04 -22.00 4.71
CA ASP A 56 -4.78 -22.55 4.21
C ASP A 56 -3.60 -21.61 4.42
N LEU A 57 -3.88 -20.32 4.63
CA LEU A 57 -2.89 -19.30 4.96
C LEU A 57 -3.27 -18.64 6.28
N LYS A 58 -2.27 -18.49 7.18
CA LYS A 58 -2.46 -17.83 8.48
C LYS A 58 -1.78 -16.47 8.47
N ASN A 59 -2.23 -15.59 9.36
CA ASN A 59 -1.68 -14.24 9.52
C ASN A 59 -1.71 -13.44 8.22
N PHE A 60 -2.77 -13.61 7.45
CA PHE A 60 -2.96 -12.90 6.19
C PHE A 60 -3.58 -11.52 6.47
N THR A 61 -2.89 -10.46 6.09
CA THR A 61 -3.32 -9.08 6.31
C THR A 61 -4.69 -8.82 5.70
N GLY A 62 -5.62 -8.29 6.49
CA GLY A 62 -6.99 -8.00 6.09
C GLY A 62 -7.97 -9.15 6.36
N ILE A 63 -7.49 -10.39 6.53
CA ILE A 63 -8.33 -11.54 6.85
C ILE A 63 -8.17 -11.92 8.33
N ASP A 64 -6.98 -12.31 8.75
CA ASP A 64 -6.69 -12.71 10.13
C ASP A 64 -5.51 -11.94 10.74
N SER A 65 -5.03 -10.92 10.07
CA SER A 65 -4.03 -9.98 10.58
C SER A 65 -4.47 -8.55 10.32
N PRO A 66 -4.22 -7.62 11.25
CA PRO A 66 -4.67 -6.24 11.11
C PRO A 66 -3.86 -5.49 10.06
N TYR A 67 -4.49 -4.47 9.50
CA TYR A 67 -3.84 -3.46 8.68
C TYR A 67 -4.22 -2.09 9.21
N GLU A 68 -3.21 -1.26 9.49
CA GLU A 68 -3.42 0.12 9.95
C GLU A 68 -3.24 1.07 8.78
N ALA A 69 -4.33 1.66 8.31
CA ALA A 69 -4.28 2.61 7.21
C ALA A 69 -3.43 3.84 7.58
N PRO A 70 -2.68 4.41 6.62
CA PRO A 70 -1.95 5.65 6.85
C PRO A 70 -2.88 6.79 7.27
N VAL A 71 -2.39 7.64 8.18
CA VAL A 71 -3.16 8.80 8.65
C VAL A 71 -3.04 9.96 7.67
N ASP A 72 -1.83 10.23 7.21
CA ASP A 72 -1.54 11.36 6.31
C ASP A 72 -0.45 10.98 5.31
N PRO A 73 -0.77 10.13 4.32
CA PRO A 73 0.20 9.74 3.30
C PRO A 73 0.46 10.90 2.35
N GLU A 74 1.68 10.99 1.82
CA GLU A 74 2.01 11.98 0.80
C GLU A 74 1.21 11.78 -0.48
N ILE A 75 0.90 10.53 -0.79
CA ILE A 75 0.12 10.19 -2.00
C ILE A 75 -0.95 9.17 -1.62
N HIS A 76 -2.18 9.44 -2.01
CA HIS A 76 -3.31 8.53 -1.83
C HIS A 76 -3.86 8.12 -3.19
N ILE A 77 -3.90 6.83 -3.43
CA ILE A 77 -4.42 6.24 -4.68
C ILE A 77 -5.70 5.46 -4.36
N ASP A 78 -6.81 5.91 -4.91
CA ASP A 78 -8.08 5.19 -4.84
C ASP A 78 -8.19 4.27 -6.06
N THR A 79 -8.04 2.98 -5.85
CA THR A 79 -8.02 1.99 -6.95
C THR A 79 -9.39 1.75 -7.58
N LEU A 80 -10.47 2.24 -6.98
CA LEU A 80 -11.80 2.18 -7.58
C LEU A 80 -12.00 3.27 -8.64
N THR A 81 -11.27 4.39 -8.53
CA THR A 81 -11.42 5.54 -9.43
C THR A 81 -10.23 5.74 -10.36
N MET A 82 -9.13 5.05 -10.12
CA MET A 82 -7.89 5.18 -10.91
C MET A 82 -7.44 3.84 -11.45
N THR A 83 -7.01 3.83 -12.71
CA THR A 83 -6.31 2.67 -13.27
C THR A 83 -4.87 2.63 -12.74
N ALA A 84 -4.19 1.51 -12.90
CA ALA A 84 -2.78 1.39 -12.53
C ALA A 84 -1.91 2.43 -13.25
N GLU A 85 -2.19 2.68 -14.52
CA GLU A 85 -1.48 3.67 -15.33
C GLU A 85 -1.69 5.09 -14.82
N GLU A 86 -2.94 5.47 -14.55
CA GLU A 86 -3.29 6.76 -13.95
C GLU A 86 -2.62 6.95 -12.58
N ALA A 87 -2.61 5.91 -11.76
CA ALA A 87 -1.95 5.93 -10.46
C ALA A 87 -0.44 6.14 -10.60
N ALA A 88 0.20 5.43 -11.53
CA ALA A 88 1.62 5.59 -11.80
C ALA A 88 1.95 7.02 -12.25
N ASP A 89 1.13 7.61 -13.13
CA ASP A 89 1.30 8.98 -13.60
C ASP A 89 1.18 9.98 -12.43
N ALA A 90 0.22 9.78 -11.54
CA ALA A 90 0.04 10.63 -10.36
C ALA A 90 1.26 10.57 -9.43
N ILE A 91 1.83 9.38 -9.22
CA ILE A 91 3.02 9.19 -8.40
C ILE A 91 4.23 9.89 -9.03
N VAL A 92 4.45 9.69 -10.32
CA VAL A 92 5.56 10.32 -11.05
C VAL A 92 5.46 11.85 -10.99
N ALA A 93 4.27 12.40 -11.21
CA ALA A 93 4.04 13.84 -11.16
C ALA A 93 4.35 14.43 -9.79
N ARG A 94 4.14 13.66 -8.72
CA ARG A 94 4.44 14.10 -7.35
C ARG A 94 5.93 14.07 -7.04
N LEU A 95 6.64 13.05 -7.55
CA LEU A 95 8.07 12.85 -7.29
C LEU A 95 8.96 13.71 -8.20
N ILE A 96 8.53 13.94 -9.42
CA ILE A 96 9.29 14.67 -10.45
C ILE A 96 8.37 15.75 -11.01
N PRO A 97 8.17 16.84 -10.25
CA PRO A 97 7.28 17.92 -10.66
C PRO A 97 7.83 18.74 -11.83
#